data_4bd7ba8565671e59eb455ef38884eb98
#
_entry.id   4bd7ba8565671e59eb455ef38884eb98
#
_cell.length_a   1.000
_cell.length_b   1.000
_cell.length_c   1.000
_cell.angle_alpha   90.00
_cell.angle_beta   90.00
_cell.angle_gamma   90.00
#
_symmetry.space_group_name_H-M   'P 1'
#
loop_
_entity.id
_entity.type
_entity.pdbx_description
1 polymer ?
#
loop_
_entity_poly.entity_id
_entity_poly.type
_entity_poly.pdbx_seq_one_letter_code
_entity_poly.pdbx_strand_id
1 'polypeptide(L)'
;MVLLLQNAMMPSETQILPVREKSVQNLIFLLLCGGFVVNGIVITFIGPMIPVLKAKWLLNDSQAGLFSLVQFSASLTGVFLSSALTSAKGFKPAITLGLAMLGIGFVLLNAPTFALALVASGIYGLGYGLATPGTNLWVGETYGERRATALNVMNLAWGVGAISSSPLAMLTVRTAHVPLLLYVVGAICVLLSLALLRMHFGRPPHEEASPPQGATGKAAGLGVAIMLGILFFVYVGTENGISYWAADHAHRAATWSSNTFTLAPMFFFAGLLSGRGAAAAVLLRLKEVHVAVGGILLAATGLSVFLIAHTPVMLFGGALFAGLGLASIYPIYIAWLSKWFGARARKVGGVMFALAAGGASTMPTLVGVVSRYSGSLRIGLLVPLAGCAVMLAVIALLRPQTRN
;
A
#
# COMPACT_ATOMS: atom_id res chain seq x y z
N MET A 1 16.29 -10.42 -7.62
CA MET A 1 15.20 -11.14 -6.93
C MET A 1 15.65 -12.50 -6.39
N VAL A 2 16.24 -13.41 -7.20
CA VAL A 2 16.71 -14.74 -6.75
C VAL A 2 17.77 -14.64 -5.63
N LEU A 3 18.78 -13.78 -5.76
CA LEU A 3 19.80 -13.53 -4.71
C LEU A 3 19.22 -12.95 -3.42
N LEU A 4 18.20 -12.07 -3.51
CA LEU A 4 17.51 -11.51 -2.34
C LEU A 4 16.66 -12.59 -1.63
N LEU A 5 16.03 -13.49 -2.39
CA LEU A 5 15.31 -14.64 -1.85
C LEU A 5 16.28 -15.63 -1.18
N GLN A 6 17.43 -15.90 -1.80
CA GLN A 6 18.47 -16.76 -1.19
C GLN A 6 18.99 -16.17 0.13
N ASN A 7 19.28 -14.87 0.18
CA ASN A 7 19.75 -14.23 1.41
C ASN A 7 18.67 -14.13 2.50
N ALA A 8 17.39 -14.01 2.14
CA ALA A 8 16.28 -14.06 3.10
C ALA A 8 16.04 -15.48 3.66
N MET A 9 16.33 -16.51 2.86
CA MET A 9 16.13 -17.92 3.21
C MET A 9 17.31 -18.55 3.97
N MET A 10 18.51 -17.91 4.02
CA MET A 10 19.61 -18.45 4.80
C MET A 10 19.32 -18.31 6.30
N PRO A 11 19.51 -19.38 7.12
CA PRO A 11 19.26 -19.32 8.56
C PRO A 11 20.28 -18.42 9.27
N SER A 12 19.88 -17.75 10.34
CA SER A 12 20.80 -17.14 11.30
C SER A 12 21.58 -18.27 12.02
N GLU A 13 22.86 -18.06 12.27
CA GLU A 13 23.75 -19.07 12.87
C GLU A 13 23.33 -19.52 14.29
N THR A 14 22.38 -18.84 14.93
CA THR A 14 21.97 -19.09 16.32
C THR A 14 20.82 -20.08 16.51
N GLN A 15 20.14 -20.53 15.45
CA GLN A 15 19.08 -21.56 15.56
C GLN A 15 19.31 -22.72 14.59
N ILE A 16 19.84 -23.82 15.11
CA ILE A 16 19.93 -25.12 14.39
C ILE A 16 18.52 -25.75 14.43
N LEU A 17 17.60 -25.27 13.61
CA LEU A 17 16.34 -25.98 13.36
C LEU A 17 16.62 -27.25 12.53
N PRO A 18 15.90 -28.36 12.75
CA PRO A 18 15.99 -29.52 11.90
C PRO A 18 15.69 -29.18 10.45
N VAL A 19 16.42 -29.76 9.49
CA VAL A 19 16.36 -29.44 8.05
C VAL A 19 14.92 -29.43 7.51
N ARG A 20 14.07 -30.31 8.01
CA ARG A 20 12.65 -30.44 7.64
C ARG A 20 11.84 -29.20 8.07
N GLU A 21 12.12 -28.64 9.22
CA GLU A 21 11.41 -27.48 9.78
C GLU A 21 11.77 -26.20 9.03
N LYS A 22 13.04 -26.04 8.66
CA LYS A 22 13.52 -24.94 7.78
C LYS A 22 12.87 -24.98 6.41
N SER A 23 12.72 -26.16 5.82
CA SER A 23 12.07 -26.32 4.51
C SER A 23 10.59 -25.91 4.57
N VAL A 24 9.88 -26.23 5.65
CA VAL A 24 8.48 -25.82 5.85
C VAL A 24 8.36 -24.32 6.03
N GLN A 25 9.23 -23.68 6.84
CA GLN A 25 9.23 -22.21 7.01
C GLN A 25 9.50 -21.47 5.70
N ASN A 26 10.47 -21.95 4.90
CA ASN A 26 10.76 -21.37 3.58
C ASN A 26 9.58 -21.50 2.63
N LEU A 27 8.87 -22.63 2.64
CA LEU A 27 7.68 -22.82 1.84
C LEU A 27 6.54 -21.88 2.27
N ILE A 28 6.31 -21.73 3.57
CA ILE A 28 5.35 -20.76 4.09
C ILE A 28 5.70 -19.35 3.63
N PHE A 29 6.97 -18.94 3.73
CA PHE A 29 7.43 -17.62 3.29
C PHE A 29 7.20 -17.40 1.80
N LEU A 30 7.49 -18.38 0.95
CA LEU A 30 7.22 -18.30 -0.49
C LEU A 30 5.72 -18.16 -0.79
N LEU A 31 4.87 -18.93 -0.11
CA LEU A 31 3.42 -18.82 -0.25
C LEU A 31 2.91 -17.45 0.21
N LEU A 32 3.48 -16.89 1.27
CA LEU A 32 3.16 -15.54 1.75
C LEU A 32 3.63 -14.46 0.78
N CYS A 33 4.81 -14.61 0.16
CA CYS A 33 5.25 -13.72 -0.92
C CYS A 33 4.30 -13.78 -2.12
N GLY A 34 3.86 -14.98 -2.51
CA GLY A 34 2.80 -15.15 -3.53
C GLY A 34 1.50 -14.45 -3.14
N GLY A 35 1.09 -14.59 -1.86
CA GLY A 35 -0.05 -13.88 -1.29
C GLY A 35 0.09 -12.35 -1.36
N PHE A 36 1.30 -11.82 -1.16
CA PHE A 36 1.57 -10.37 -1.28
C PHE A 36 1.56 -9.87 -2.72
N VAL A 37 2.00 -10.67 -3.70
CA VAL A 37 1.83 -10.35 -5.12
C VAL A 37 0.35 -10.22 -5.47
N VAL A 38 -0.44 -11.23 -5.11
CA VAL A 38 -1.88 -11.23 -5.41
C VAL A 38 -2.61 -10.11 -4.67
N ASN A 39 -2.22 -9.86 -3.43
CA ASN A 39 -2.69 -8.75 -2.61
C ASN A 39 -2.42 -7.40 -3.30
N GLY A 40 -1.19 -7.19 -3.82
CA GLY A 40 -0.85 -5.99 -4.59
C GLY A 40 -1.76 -5.81 -5.81
N ILE A 41 -2.03 -6.89 -6.57
CA ILE A 41 -2.95 -6.86 -7.71
C ILE A 41 -4.35 -6.44 -7.26
N VAL A 42 -4.92 -7.13 -6.27
CA VAL A 42 -6.32 -6.93 -5.83
C VAL A 42 -6.55 -5.50 -5.30
N ILE A 43 -5.67 -5.03 -4.41
CA ILE A 43 -5.86 -3.74 -3.73
C ILE A 43 -5.72 -2.55 -4.68
N THR A 44 -4.89 -2.68 -5.70
CA THR A 44 -4.67 -1.58 -6.65
C THR A 44 -5.53 -1.69 -7.92
N PHE A 45 -6.30 -2.76 -8.10
CA PHE A 45 -7.03 -3.06 -9.33
C PHE A 45 -8.14 -2.06 -9.68
N ILE A 46 -8.83 -1.51 -8.67
CA ILE A 46 -9.92 -0.57 -8.92
C ILE A 46 -9.43 0.68 -9.67
N GLY A 47 -8.26 1.22 -9.31
CA GLY A 47 -7.71 2.42 -9.96
C GLY A 47 -7.65 2.31 -11.50
N PRO A 48 -6.96 1.32 -12.07
CA PRO A 48 -6.94 1.08 -13.52
C PRO A 48 -8.32 0.86 -14.14
N MET A 49 -9.27 0.34 -13.37
CA MET A 49 -10.61 -0.02 -13.84
C MET A 49 -11.67 1.07 -13.70
N ILE A 50 -11.38 2.19 -13.03
CA ILE A 50 -12.36 3.26 -12.78
C ILE A 50 -13.11 3.70 -14.05
N PRO A 51 -12.46 3.97 -15.20
CA PRO A 51 -13.19 4.37 -16.41
C PRO A 51 -14.20 3.30 -16.85
N VAL A 52 -13.81 2.03 -16.78
CA VAL A 52 -14.66 0.89 -17.17
C VAL A 52 -15.82 0.71 -16.20
N LEU A 53 -15.57 0.80 -14.90
CA LEU A 53 -16.59 0.66 -13.86
C LEU A 53 -17.59 1.83 -13.91
N LYS A 54 -17.11 3.05 -14.18
CA LYS A 54 -17.98 4.20 -14.39
C LYS A 54 -18.90 4.02 -15.59
N ALA A 55 -18.36 3.53 -16.70
CA ALA A 55 -19.17 3.24 -17.89
C ALA A 55 -20.18 2.11 -17.63
N LYS A 56 -19.78 1.04 -16.91
CA LYS A 56 -20.64 -0.12 -16.61
C LYS A 56 -21.88 0.27 -15.79
N TRP A 57 -21.72 1.13 -14.79
CA TRP A 57 -22.82 1.47 -13.85
C TRP A 57 -23.23 2.95 -13.92
N LEU A 58 -22.80 3.70 -14.95
CA LEU A 58 -23.09 5.12 -15.15
C LEU A 58 -22.78 5.99 -13.91
N LEU A 59 -21.61 5.72 -13.29
CA LEU A 59 -21.20 6.37 -12.05
C LEU A 59 -20.66 7.77 -12.31
N ASN A 60 -21.03 8.70 -11.44
CA ASN A 60 -20.29 9.95 -11.29
C ASN A 60 -19.01 9.76 -10.46
N ASP A 61 -18.14 10.79 -10.44
CA ASP A 61 -16.84 10.71 -9.78
C ASP A 61 -16.95 10.49 -8.26
N SER A 62 -17.94 11.14 -7.63
CA SER A 62 -18.19 10.94 -6.19
C SER A 62 -18.56 9.48 -5.87
N GLN A 63 -19.40 8.87 -6.70
CA GLN A 63 -19.76 7.44 -6.54
C GLN A 63 -18.56 6.52 -6.80
N ALA A 64 -17.77 6.82 -7.82
CA ALA A 64 -16.54 6.04 -8.08
C ALA A 64 -15.55 6.11 -6.91
N GLY A 65 -15.43 7.24 -6.22
CA GLY A 65 -14.61 7.40 -5.02
C GLY A 65 -15.05 6.52 -3.84
N LEU A 66 -16.32 6.09 -3.78
CA LEU A 66 -16.83 5.25 -2.68
C LEU A 66 -16.17 3.87 -2.62
N PHE A 67 -15.66 3.34 -3.73
CA PHE A 67 -14.91 2.08 -3.69
C PHE A 67 -13.68 2.19 -2.76
N SER A 68 -12.91 3.28 -2.86
CA SER A 68 -11.77 3.51 -1.96
C SER A 68 -12.21 3.68 -0.51
N LEU A 69 -13.28 4.46 -0.27
CA LEU A 69 -13.83 4.67 1.06
C LEU A 69 -14.20 3.34 1.72
N VAL A 70 -14.98 2.52 1.04
CA VAL A 70 -15.46 1.24 1.57
C VAL A 70 -14.29 0.26 1.75
N GLN A 71 -13.42 0.13 0.75
CA GLN A 71 -12.25 -0.76 0.78
C GLN A 71 -11.34 -0.49 1.98
N PHE A 72 -10.89 0.75 2.15
CA PHE A 72 -9.91 1.07 3.19
C PHE A 72 -10.54 1.22 4.59
N SER A 73 -11.82 1.61 4.68
CA SER A 73 -12.55 1.58 5.97
C SER A 73 -12.77 0.14 6.45
N ALA A 74 -13.13 -0.77 5.54
CA ALA A 74 -13.23 -2.20 5.86
C ALA A 74 -11.85 -2.79 6.20
N SER A 75 -10.78 -2.36 5.49
CA SER A 75 -9.42 -2.77 5.82
C SER A 75 -9.01 -2.35 7.22
N LEU A 76 -9.32 -1.13 7.65
CA LEU A 76 -9.05 -0.68 9.03
C LEU A 76 -9.75 -1.58 10.05
N THR A 77 -11.02 -1.94 9.82
CA THR A 77 -11.73 -2.91 10.66
C THR A 77 -11.01 -4.26 10.66
N GLY A 78 -10.54 -4.72 9.51
CA GLY A 78 -9.77 -5.96 9.36
C GLY A 78 -8.46 -5.96 10.16
N VAL A 79 -7.75 -4.82 10.25
CA VAL A 79 -6.54 -4.67 11.08
C VAL A 79 -6.83 -4.91 12.56
N PHE A 80 -7.91 -4.35 13.10
CA PHE A 80 -8.31 -4.59 14.48
C PHE A 80 -8.69 -6.05 14.73
N LEU A 81 -9.45 -6.65 13.81
CA LEU A 81 -9.82 -8.06 13.87
C LEU A 81 -8.59 -8.98 13.76
N SER A 82 -7.62 -8.62 12.91
CA SER A 82 -6.34 -9.33 12.79
C SER A 82 -5.59 -9.37 14.12
N SER A 83 -5.50 -8.24 14.80
CA SER A 83 -4.85 -8.15 16.12
C SER A 83 -5.55 -9.02 17.17
N ALA A 84 -6.88 -8.94 17.25
CA ALA A 84 -7.68 -9.75 18.18
C ALA A 84 -7.56 -11.25 17.88
N LEU A 85 -7.65 -11.63 16.61
CA LEU A 85 -7.58 -13.03 16.17
C LEU A 85 -6.19 -13.63 16.37
N THR A 86 -5.14 -12.83 16.07
CA THR A 86 -3.75 -13.24 16.26
C THR A 86 -3.43 -13.45 17.74
N SER A 87 -3.90 -12.57 18.62
CA SER A 87 -3.70 -12.70 20.07
C SER A 87 -4.47 -13.93 20.64
N ALA A 88 -5.64 -14.23 20.12
CA ALA A 88 -6.49 -15.33 20.65
C ALA A 88 -6.13 -16.70 20.07
N LYS A 89 -5.78 -16.80 18.79
CA LYS A 89 -5.66 -18.06 18.04
C LYS A 89 -4.37 -18.17 17.21
N GLY A 90 -3.45 -17.18 17.32
CA GLY A 90 -2.21 -17.11 16.53
C GLY A 90 -2.42 -16.57 15.12
N PHE A 91 -1.34 -16.49 14.35
CA PHE A 91 -1.29 -15.81 13.05
C PHE A 91 -2.08 -16.51 11.94
N LYS A 92 -2.08 -17.85 11.94
CA LYS A 92 -2.64 -18.69 10.88
C LYS A 92 -4.09 -18.35 10.52
N PRO A 93 -5.05 -18.27 11.48
CA PRO A 93 -6.45 -17.97 11.15
C PRO A 93 -6.63 -16.57 10.53
N ALA A 94 -5.90 -15.56 11.02
CA ALA A 94 -5.98 -14.21 10.47
C ALA A 94 -5.48 -14.16 9.02
N ILE A 95 -4.36 -14.81 8.73
CA ILE A 95 -3.75 -14.86 7.40
C ILE A 95 -4.64 -15.62 6.42
N THR A 96 -5.08 -16.83 6.79
CA THR A 96 -5.84 -17.69 5.88
C THR A 96 -7.25 -17.13 5.62
N LEU A 97 -7.97 -16.71 6.66
CA LEU A 97 -9.28 -16.08 6.49
C LEU A 97 -9.18 -14.80 5.67
N GLY A 98 -8.15 -13.98 5.93
CA GLY A 98 -7.91 -12.74 5.19
C GLY A 98 -7.68 -13.00 3.71
N LEU A 99 -6.82 -13.97 3.33
CA LEU A 99 -6.59 -14.34 1.94
C LEU A 99 -7.85 -14.91 1.26
N ALA A 100 -8.63 -15.74 1.96
CA ALA A 100 -9.88 -16.25 1.43
C ALA A 100 -10.88 -15.11 1.15
N MET A 101 -11.06 -14.18 2.10
CA MET A 101 -11.94 -13.02 1.93
C MET A 101 -11.44 -12.09 0.81
N LEU A 102 -10.12 -11.90 0.70
CA LEU A 102 -9.52 -11.14 -0.40
C LEU A 102 -9.93 -11.73 -1.76
N GLY A 103 -9.79 -13.04 -1.93
CA GLY A 103 -10.15 -13.73 -3.17
C GLY A 103 -11.65 -13.73 -3.45
N ILE A 104 -12.48 -14.07 -2.46
CA ILE A 104 -13.95 -14.09 -2.59
C ILE A 104 -14.47 -12.69 -2.95
N GLY A 105 -14.04 -11.66 -2.21
CA GLY A 105 -14.46 -10.29 -2.49
C GLY A 105 -14.02 -9.82 -3.88
N PHE A 106 -12.83 -10.22 -4.35
CA PHE A 106 -12.36 -9.89 -5.69
C PHE A 106 -13.19 -10.55 -6.80
N VAL A 107 -13.58 -11.81 -6.63
CA VAL A 107 -14.52 -12.50 -7.54
C VAL A 107 -15.88 -11.79 -7.57
N LEU A 108 -16.38 -11.40 -6.41
CA LEU A 108 -17.67 -10.71 -6.28
C LEU A 108 -17.69 -9.30 -6.90
N LEU A 109 -16.56 -8.71 -7.26
CA LEU A 109 -16.53 -7.48 -8.06
C LEU A 109 -17.17 -7.63 -9.45
N ASN A 110 -17.34 -8.85 -9.96
CA ASN A 110 -18.15 -9.10 -11.15
C ASN A 110 -19.65 -8.93 -10.89
N ALA A 111 -20.04 -8.08 -9.99
CA ALA A 111 -21.40 -7.83 -9.58
C ALA A 111 -22.25 -7.20 -10.70
N PRO A 112 -23.57 -7.50 -10.73
CA PRO A 112 -24.48 -6.87 -11.67
C PRO A 112 -24.80 -5.40 -11.30
N THR A 113 -24.70 -5.04 -10.02
CA THR A 113 -25.04 -3.70 -9.52
C THR A 113 -23.87 -3.04 -8.79
N PHE A 114 -23.84 -1.71 -8.81
CA PHE A 114 -22.87 -0.92 -8.08
C PHE A 114 -22.87 -1.20 -6.56
N ALA A 115 -24.05 -1.35 -5.95
CA ALA A 115 -24.17 -1.62 -4.52
C ALA A 115 -23.50 -2.95 -4.13
N LEU A 116 -23.71 -4.01 -4.91
CA LEU A 116 -23.05 -5.30 -4.68
C LEU A 116 -21.54 -5.23 -4.91
N ALA A 117 -21.09 -4.44 -5.88
CA ALA A 117 -19.64 -4.21 -6.10
C ALA A 117 -19.01 -3.44 -4.93
N LEU A 118 -19.71 -2.50 -4.30
CA LEU A 118 -19.25 -1.85 -3.07
C LEU A 118 -19.12 -2.85 -1.91
N VAL A 119 -20.12 -3.73 -1.73
CA VAL A 119 -20.04 -4.81 -0.73
C VAL A 119 -18.85 -5.72 -1.01
N ALA A 120 -18.62 -6.10 -2.27
CA ALA A 120 -17.47 -6.88 -2.69
C ALA A 120 -16.15 -6.18 -2.33
N SER A 121 -16.06 -4.86 -2.56
CA SER A 121 -14.88 -4.07 -2.19
C SER A 121 -14.66 -4.02 -0.68
N GLY A 122 -15.72 -3.99 0.12
CA GLY A 122 -15.65 -4.12 1.57
C GLY A 122 -15.12 -5.48 2.02
N ILE A 123 -15.58 -6.57 1.38
CA ILE A 123 -15.15 -7.94 1.71
C ILE A 123 -13.65 -8.11 1.44
N TYR A 124 -13.14 -7.74 0.25
CA TYR A 124 -11.70 -7.89 -0.01
C TYR A 124 -10.86 -6.87 0.77
N GLY A 125 -11.39 -5.67 1.04
CA GLY A 125 -10.74 -4.71 1.93
C GLY A 125 -10.57 -5.26 3.35
N LEU A 126 -11.62 -5.86 3.92
CA LEU A 126 -11.56 -6.54 5.21
C LEU A 126 -10.53 -7.69 5.19
N GLY A 127 -10.51 -8.49 4.10
CA GLY A 127 -9.54 -9.56 3.88
C GLY A 127 -8.10 -9.05 3.86
N TYR A 128 -7.85 -7.92 3.20
CA TYR A 128 -6.55 -7.23 3.19
C TYR A 128 -6.10 -6.84 4.60
N GLY A 129 -7.01 -6.19 5.35
CA GLY A 129 -6.73 -5.77 6.73
C GLY A 129 -6.51 -6.94 7.68
N LEU A 130 -7.14 -8.09 7.45
CA LEU A 130 -6.90 -9.32 8.23
C LEU A 130 -5.55 -9.95 7.91
N ALA A 131 -5.23 -10.16 6.63
CA ALA A 131 -4.05 -10.94 6.23
C ALA A 131 -2.74 -10.18 6.43
N THR A 132 -2.69 -8.88 6.06
CA THR A 132 -1.43 -8.14 5.95
C THR A 132 -0.71 -7.94 7.28
N PRO A 133 -1.34 -7.47 8.36
CA PRO A 133 -0.67 -7.31 9.65
C PRO A 133 -0.22 -8.64 10.25
N GLY A 134 -1.09 -9.66 10.19
CA GLY A 134 -0.77 -10.99 10.69
C GLY A 134 0.44 -11.61 9.98
N THR A 135 0.53 -11.43 8.65
CA THR A 135 1.67 -11.89 7.85
C THR A 135 2.95 -11.14 8.22
N ASN A 136 2.90 -9.80 8.29
CA ASN A 136 4.07 -8.99 8.64
C ASN A 136 4.60 -9.31 10.03
N LEU A 137 3.71 -9.52 11.01
CA LEU A 137 4.09 -9.90 12.37
C LEU A 137 4.70 -11.30 12.40
N TRP A 138 4.08 -12.29 11.75
CA TRP A 138 4.63 -13.64 11.68
C TRP A 138 6.03 -13.66 11.06
N VAL A 139 6.24 -12.94 9.95
CA VAL A 139 7.57 -12.82 9.31
C VAL A 139 8.55 -12.11 10.24
N GLY A 140 8.13 -11.02 10.90
CA GLY A 140 8.96 -10.27 11.83
C GLY A 140 9.47 -11.13 13.01
N GLU A 141 8.58 -11.99 13.56
CA GLU A 141 8.91 -12.89 14.66
C GLU A 141 9.72 -14.11 14.21
N THR A 142 9.41 -14.67 13.02
CA THR A 142 10.06 -15.87 12.52
C THR A 142 11.50 -15.63 12.06
N TYR A 143 11.77 -14.45 11.46
CA TYR A 143 13.07 -14.16 10.84
C TYR A 143 14.02 -13.33 11.73
N GLY A 144 13.63 -12.95 12.97
CA GLY A 144 14.50 -12.34 13.98
C GLY A 144 15.41 -11.22 13.42
N GLU A 145 16.73 -11.43 13.47
CA GLU A 145 17.72 -10.46 12.94
C GLU A 145 17.56 -10.14 11.46
N ARG A 146 17.04 -11.08 10.66
CA ARG A 146 16.80 -10.90 9.21
C ARG A 146 15.40 -10.37 8.88
N ARG A 147 14.60 -10.01 9.89
CA ARG A 147 13.23 -9.52 9.73
C ARG A 147 13.12 -8.38 8.72
N ALA A 148 14.07 -7.43 8.74
CA ALA A 148 14.04 -6.29 7.82
C ALA A 148 14.21 -6.76 6.36
N THR A 149 15.11 -7.70 6.08
CA THR A 149 15.30 -8.26 4.74
C THR A 149 14.07 -9.04 4.29
N ALA A 150 13.51 -9.89 5.14
CA ALA A 150 12.31 -10.68 4.82
C ALA A 150 11.09 -9.78 4.54
N LEU A 151 10.85 -8.76 5.37
CA LEU A 151 9.78 -7.79 5.17
C LEU A 151 9.98 -6.96 3.90
N ASN A 152 11.21 -6.60 3.55
CA ASN A 152 11.51 -5.90 2.30
C ASN A 152 11.22 -6.76 1.07
N VAL A 153 11.55 -8.07 1.11
CA VAL A 153 11.22 -9.02 0.04
C VAL A 153 9.70 -9.11 -0.14
N MET A 154 8.93 -9.17 0.94
CA MET A 154 7.48 -9.18 0.88
C MET A 154 6.90 -7.88 0.32
N ASN A 155 7.42 -6.72 0.74
CA ASN A 155 7.01 -5.43 0.20
C ASN A 155 7.35 -5.30 -1.29
N LEU A 156 8.49 -5.87 -1.73
CA LEU A 156 8.84 -5.96 -3.15
C LEU A 156 7.82 -6.84 -3.90
N ALA A 157 7.44 -7.99 -3.34
CA ALA A 157 6.42 -8.87 -3.92
C ALA A 157 5.07 -8.14 -4.07
N TRP A 158 4.66 -7.39 -3.03
CA TRP A 158 3.48 -6.52 -3.14
C TRP A 158 3.61 -5.48 -4.26
N GLY A 159 4.75 -4.82 -4.37
CA GLY A 159 5.03 -3.83 -5.41
C GLY A 159 4.96 -4.42 -6.83
N VAL A 160 5.48 -5.64 -7.03
CA VAL A 160 5.33 -6.38 -8.28
C VAL A 160 3.86 -6.60 -8.62
N GLY A 161 3.05 -6.99 -7.63
CA GLY A 161 1.60 -7.12 -7.80
C GLY A 161 0.92 -5.80 -8.18
N ALA A 162 1.25 -4.72 -7.47
CA ALA A 162 0.69 -3.39 -7.72
C ALA A 162 1.00 -2.89 -9.14
N ILE A 163 2.25 -3.07 -9.60
CA ILE A 163 2.65 -2.73 -10.99
C ILE A 163 1.90 -3.60 -11.99
N SER A 164 1.74 -4.89 -11.72
CA SER A 164 1.11 -5.85 -12.63
C SER A 164 -0.40 -5.63 -12.78
N SER A 165 -1.06 -5.00 -11.83
CA SER A 165 -2.51 -4.78 -11.87
C SER A 165 -2.97 -3.99 -13.09
N SER A 166 -2.21 -2.98 -13.49
CA SER A 166 -2.51 -2.11 -14.63
C SER A 166 -2.41 -2.81 -15.98
N PRO A 167 -1.30 -3.51 -16.34
CA PRO A 167 -1.23 -4.27 -17.59
C PRO A 167 -2.22 -5.44 -17.63
N LEU A 168 -2.53 -6.08 -16.50
CA LEU A 168 -3.58 -7.09 -16.43
C LEU A 168 -4.95 -6.48 -16.71
N ALA A 169 -5.26 -5.33 -16.14
CA ALA A 169 -6.48 -4.58 -16.45
C ALA A 169 -6.54 -4.23 -17.95
N MET A 170 -5.46 -3.70 -18.52
CA MET A 170 -5.40 -3.35 -19.95
C MET A 170 -5.68 -4.57 -20.84
N LEU A 171 -5.02 -5.69 -20.57
CA LEU A 171 -5.17 -6.92 -21.35
C LEU A 171 -6.63 -7.40 -21.30
N THR A 172 -7.23 -7.45 -20.12
CA THR A 172 -8.59 -7.98 -19.94
C THR A 172 -9.67 -7.04 -20.47
N VAL A 173 -9.46 -5.72 -20.43
CA VAL A 173 -10.36 -4.74 -21.07
C VAL A 173 -10.30 -4.90 -22.60
N ARG A 174 -9.10 -5.06 -23.19
CA ARG A 174 -8.92 -5.26 -24.63
C ARG A 174 -9.58 -6.53 -25.14
N THR A 175 -9.51 -7.61 -24.37
CA THR A 175 -10.03 -8.93 -24.73
C THR A 175 -11.44 -9.20 -24.24
N ALA A 176 -12.09 -8.24 -23.56
CA ALA A 176 -13.37 -8.40 -22.90
C ALA A 176 -13.44 -9.55 -21.86
N HIS A 177 -12.29 -9.94 -21.29
CA HIS A 177 -12.17 -11.05 -20.35
C HIS A 177 -11.98 -10.59 -18.88
N VAL A 178 -12.50 -9.42 -18.50
CA VAL A 178 -12.41 -8.92 -17.12
C VAL A 178 -12.92 -9.95 -16.08
N PRO A 179 -14.08 -10.63 -16.28
CA PRO A 179 -14.53 -11.64 -15.32
C PRO A 179 -13.54 -12.80 -15.13
N LEU A 180 -12.88 -13.23 -16.21
CA LEU A 180 -11.88 -14.31 -16.14
C LEU A 180 -10.71 -13.93 -15.21
N LEU A 181 -10.20 -12.68 -15.31
CA LEU A 181 -9.15 -12.21 -14.41
C LEU A 181 -9.60 -12.25 -12.95
N LEU A 182 -10.81 -11.76 -12.66
CA LEU A 182 -11.36 -11.77 -11.30
C LEU A 182 -11.44 -13.20 -10.74
N TYR A 183 -11.89 -14.16 -11.55
CA TYR A 183 -11.98 -15.57 -11.15
C TYR A 183 -10.60 -16.20 -10.96
N VAL A 184 -9.66 -15.98 -11.87
CA VAL A 184 -8.30 -16.57 -11.79
C VAL A 184 -7.56 -16.03 -10.56
N VAL A 185 -7.52 -14.71 -10.38
CA VAL A 185 -6.84 -14.08 -9.24
C VAL A 185 -7.52 -14.47 -7.93
N GLY A 186 -8.85 -14.47 -7.89
CA GLY A 186 -9.61 -14.89 -6.72
C GLY A 186 -9.38 -16.36 -6.36
N ALA A 187 -9.33 -17.25 -7.37
CA ALA A 187 -8.99 -18.65 -7.17
C ALA A 187 -7.58 -18.85 -6.61
N ILE A 188 -6.59 -18.09 -7.11
CA ILE A 188 -5.21 -18.11 -6.57
C ILE A 188 -5.21 -17.71 -5.09
N CYS A 189 -5.95 -16.65 -4.70
CA CYS A 189 -6.06 -16.26 -3.28
C CYS A 189 -6.62 -17.39 -2.41
N VAL A 190 -7.69 -18.02 -2.86
CA VAL A 190 -8.33 -19.13 -2.13
C VAL A 190 -7.42 -20.35 -2.05
N LEU A 191 -6.75 -20.70 -3.14
CA LEU A 191 -5.79 -21.81 -3.16
C LEU A 191 -4.58 -21.55 -2.24
N LEU A 192 -4.04 -20.34 -2.21
CA LEU A 192 -3.00 -19.94 -1.26
C LEU A 192 -3.50 -20.03 0.18
N SER A 193 -4.72 -19.58 0.44
CA SER A 193 -5.36 -19.72 1.76
C SER A 193 -5.46 -21.18 2.18
N LEU A 194 -5.95 -22.06 1.31
CA LEU A 194 -6.09 -23.50 1.58
C LEU A 194 -4.72 -24.19 1.76
N ALA A 195 -3.71 -23.80 0.96
CA ALA A 195 -2.35 -24.31 1.12
C ALA A 195 -1.76 -23.93 2.48
N LEU A 196 -1.87 -22.65 2.86
CA LEU A 196 -1.42 -22.15 4.16
C LEU A 196 -2.21 -22.77 5.33
N LEU A 197 -3.51 -23.05 5.13
CA LEU A 197 -4.34 -23.70 6.15
C LEU A 197 -3.84 -25.11 6.48
N ARG A 198 -3.20 -25.82 5.52
CA ARG A 198 -2.61 -27.15 5.74
C ARG A 198 -1.20 -27.09 6.33
N MET A 199 -0.53 -25.92 6.34
CA MET A 199 0.82 -25.77 6.90
C MET A 199 0.78 -25.60 8.43
N HIS A 200 1.80 -26.09 9.11
CA HIS A 200 2.01 -25.81 10.53
C HIS A 200 2.86 -24.54 10.67
N PHE A 201 2.23 -23.47 11.13
CA PHE A 201 2.93 -22.27 11.56
C PHE A 201 3.55 -22.59 12.92
N GLY A 202 4.86 -22.87 12.97
CA GLY A 202 5.58 -23.04 14.23
C GLY A 202 5.26 -21.87 15.18
N ARG A 203 5.29 -22.11 16.49
CA ARG A 203 5.28 -21.00 17.45
C ARG A 203 6.59 -20.25 17.26
N PRO A 204 6.56 -18.94 16.91
CA PRO A 204 7.78 -18.15 16.95
C PRO A 204 8.38 -18.26 18.35
N PRO A 205 9.72 -18.30 18.47
CA PRO A 205 10.34 -18.17 19.78
C PRO A 205 9.81 -16.90 20.43
N HIS A 206 9.24 -17.02 21.64
CA HIS A 206 8.93 -15.86 22.47
C HIS A 206 10.25 -15.21 22.90
N GLU A 207 10.91 -14.49 22.02
CA GLU A 207 11.77 -13.41 22.45
C GLU A 207 10.82 -12.26 22.86
N GLU A 208 10.76 -12.02 24.16
CA GLU A 208 10.28 -10.74 24.67
C GLU A 208 10.98 -9.67 23.84
N ALA A 209 10.20 -8.96 22.99
CA ALA A 209 10.76 -7.93 22.14
C ALA A 209 11.48 -6.95 23.04
N SER A 210 12.81 -7.07 23.11
CA SER A 210 13.66 -6.17 23.86
C SER A 210 13.27 -4.73 23.44
N PRO A 211 12.97 -3.84 24.38
CA PRO A 211 12.67 -2.47 24.04
C PRO A 211 13.82 -1.92 23.19
N PRO A 212 13.56 -1.11 22.15
CA PRO A 212 14.62 -0.54 21.34
C PRO A 212 15.66 0.10 22.26
N GLN A 213 16.86 -0.49 22.32
CA GLN A 213 17.96 0.06 23.07
C GLN A 213 18.33 1.40 22.41
N GLY A 214 18.19 2.49 23.14
CA GLY A 214 18.70 3.78 22.72
C GLY A 214 17.79 5.01 22.88
N ALA A 215 16.55 4.86 23.33
CA ALA A 215 15.68 6.02 23.52
C ALA A 215 15.73 6.57 24.96
N THR A 216 16.83 7.23 25.35
CA THR A 216 16.97 7.94 26.64
C THR A 216 16.44 9.39 26.58
N GLY A 217 15.84 9.82 25.46
CA GLY A 217 15.27 11.16 25.29
C GLY A 217 13.86 11.28 25.89
N LYS A 218 13.49 12.47 26.40
CA LYS A 218 12.10 12.81 26.71
C LYS A 218 11.26 12.59 25.45
N ALA A 219 10.22 11.75 25.53
CA ALA A 219 9.32 11.51 24.41
C ALA A 219 8.73 12.85 23.93
N ALA A 220 8.62 13.00 22.60
CA ALA A 220 8.04 14.18 21.98
C ALA A 220 6.62 14.45 22.50
N GLY A 221 6.27 15.73 22.60
CA GLY A 221 4.97 16.16 23.12
C GLY A 221 3.80 15.88 22.17
N LEU A 222 2.58 16.11 22.67
CA LEU A 222 1.33 15.89 21.92
C LEU A 222 1.30 16.65 20.59
N GLY A 223 1.84 17.89 20.52
CA GLY A 223 1.89 18.66 19.28
C GLY A 223 2.67 17.97 18.16
N VAL A 224 3.82 17.35 18.49
CA VAL A 224 4.61 16.58 17.53
C VAL A 224 3.86 15.31 17.07
N ALA A 225 3.15 14.65 17.99
CA ALA A 225 2.31 13.50 17.66
C ALA A 225 1.19 13.88 16.66
N ILE A 226 0.51 15.00 16.89
CA ILE A 226 -0.53 15.52 16.00
C ILE A 226 0.07 15.84 14.62
N MET A 227 1.18 16.57 14.56
CA MET A 227 1.85 16.91 13.29
C MET A 227 2.29 15.66 12.54
N LEU A 228 2.86 14.68 13.22
CA LEU A 228 3.24 13.40 12.59
C LEU A 228 2.00 12.63 12.11
N GLY A 229 0.90 12.66 12.85
CA GLY A 229 -0.38 12.06 12.45
C GLY A 229 -0.93 12.70 11.17
N ILE A 230 -0.86 14.03 11.06
CA ILE A 230 -1.22 14.76 9.84
C ILE A 230 -0.34 14.30 8.67
N LEU A 231 0.98 14.15 8.87
CA LEU A 231 1.90 13.68 7.84
C LEU A 231 1.54 12.26 7.36
N PHE A 232 1.25 11.33 8.27
CA PHE A 232 0.83 9.98 7.90
C PHE A 232 -0.49 9.95 7.12
N PHE A 233 -1.49 10.71 7.59
CA PHE A 233 -2.79 10.82 6.93
C PHE A 233 -2.66 11.41 5.53
N VAL A 234 -1.99 12.56 5.40
CA VAL A 234 -1.87 13.29 4.14
C VAL A 234 -0.99 12.54 3.14
N TYR A 235 0.12 11.94 3.61
CA TYR A 235 1.01 11.16 2.74
C TYR A 235 0.27 9.98 2.08
N VAL A 236 -0.31 9.10 2.90
CA VAL A 236 -0.98 7.90 2.38
C VAL A 236 -2.22 8.29 1.58
N GLY A 237 -2.91 9.35 1.98
CA GLY A 237 -3.99 9.94 1.22
C GLY A 237 -3.53 10.44 -0.16
N THR A 238 -2.43 11.18 -0.22
CA THR A 238 -1.86 11.70 -1.49
C THR A 238 -1.45 10.55 -2.41
N GLU A 239 -0.72 9.56 -1.90
CA GLU A 239 -0.30 8.37 -2.66
C GLU A 239 -1.51 7.65 -3.28
N ASN A 240 -2.54 7.39 -2.46
CA ASN A 240 -3.75 6.71 -2.93
C ASN A 240 -4.61 7.62 -3.81
N GLY A 241 -4.71 8.91 -3.52
CA GLY A 241 -5.45 9.87 -4.35
C GLY A 241 -4.93 9.94 -5.77
N ILE A 242 -3.60 9.96 -5.95
CA ILE A 242 -2.96 9.99 -7.26
C ILE A 242 -3.15 8.64 -7.97
N SER A 243 -2.71 7.53 -7.35
CA SER A 243 -2.72 6.20 -7.99
C SER A 243 -4.13 5.72 -8.35
N TYR A 244 -5.10 6.03 -7.51
CA TYR A 244 -6.49 5.64 -7.70
C TYR A 244 -7.14 6.31 -8.92
N TRP A 245 -6.92 7.62 -9.12
CA TRP A 245 -7.53 8.39 -10.20
C TRP A 245 -6.66 8.49 -11.46
N ALA A 246 -5.44 7.93 -11.43
CA ALA A 246 -4.48 8.08 -12.51
C ALA A 246 -5.02 7.57 -13.87
N ALA A 247 -5.71 6.43 -13.90
CA ALA A 247 -6.26 5.88 -15.13
C ALA A 247 -7.45 6.70 -15.65
N ASP A 248 -8.34 7.18 -14.77
CA ASP A 248 -9.48 8.00 -15.20
C ASP A 248 -9.03 9.38 -15.70
N HIS A 249 -8.00 9.97 -15.06
CA HIS A 249 -7.39 11.19 -15.57
C HIS A 249 -6.74 10.97 -16.95
N ALA A 250 -5.97 9.89 -17.09
CA ALA A 250 -5.36 9.52 -18.36
C ALA A 250 -6.41 9.29 -19.45
N HIS A 251 -7.52 8.63 -19.12
CA HIS A 251 -8.63 8.40 -20.05
C HIS A 251 -9.26 9.71 -20.54
N ARG A 252 -9.46 10.69 -19.64
CA ARG A 252 -10.03 11.99 -20.01
C ARG A 252 -9.05 12.92 -20.72
N ALA A 253 -7.75 12.81 -20.44
CA ALA A 253 -6.70 13.62 -21.06
C ALA A 253 -6.28 13.07 -22.43
N ALA A 254 -6.54 11.77 -22.70
CA ALA A 254 -6.10 11.10 -23.90
C ALA A 254 -6.88 11.56 -25.13
N THR A 255 -6.17 12.14 -26.09
CA THR A 255 -6.67 12.39 -27.46
C THR A 255 -6.45 11.20 -28.38
N TRP A 256 -5.78 10.15 -27.87
CA TRP A 256 -5.46 8.90 -28.58
C TRP A 256 -6.40 7.78 -28.14
N SER A 257 -6.96 7.07 -29.15
CA SER A 257 -7.90 5.95 -28.95
C SER A 257 -7.15 4.66 -28.58
N SER A 258 -6.79 4.46 -27.32
CA SER A 258 -6.26 3.16 -26.89
C SER A 258 -6.55 2.93 -25.41
N ASN A 259 -6.68 1.67 -24.99
CA ASN A 259 -6.86 1.29 -23.57
C ASN A 259 -5.57 1.48 -22.74
N THR A 260 -4.57 2.22 -23.26
CA THR A 260 -3.31 2.48 -22.56
C THR A 260 -3.46 3.39 -21.34
N PHE A 261 -4.60 4.08 -21.20
CA PHE A 261 -4.91 4.85 -20.00
C PHE A 261 -4.82 4.03 -18.70
N THR A 262 -5.15 2.74 -18.78
CA THR A 262 -5.05 1.81 -17.64
C THR A 262 -3.63 1.64 -17.11
N LEU A 263 -2.60 1.99 -17.91
CA LEU A 263 -1.20 1.88 -17.52
C LEU A 263 -0.71 3.04 -16.64
N ALA A 264 -1.43 4.15 -16.53
CA ALA A 264 -0.97 5.30 -15.74
C ALA A 264 -0.64 4.94 -14.28
N PRO A 265 -1.45 4.15 -13.53
CA PRO A 265 -1.07 3.71 -12.20
C PRO A 265 0.18 2.83 -12.16
N MET A 266 0.47 2.03 -13.21
CA MET A 266 1.69 1.22 -13.31
C MET A 266 2.94 2.11 -13.25
N PHE A 267 2.96 3.21 -13.99
CA PHE A 267 4.09 4.15 -13.99
C PHE A 267 4.26 4.81 -12.62
N PHE A 268 3.17 5.15 -11.95
CA PHE A 268 3.21 5.67 -10.59
C PHE A 268 3.83 4.65 -9.61
N PHE A 269 3.36 3.39 -9.61
CA PHE A 269 3.92 2.35 -8.75
C PHE A 269 5.34 1.94 -9.13
N ALA A 270 5.70 2.00 -10.41
CA ALA A 270 7.08 1.79 -10.87
C ALA A 270 8.01 2.88 -10.31
N GLY A 271 7.58 4.15 -10.34
CA GLY A 271 8.30 5.25 -9.70
C GLY A 271 8.43 5.05 -8.19
N LEU A 272 7.34 4.68 -7.52
CA LEU A 272 7.32 4.41 -6.07
C LEU A 272 8.28 3.27 -5.69
N LEU A 273 8.28 2.17 -6.44
CA LEU A 273 9.12 1.01 -6.16
C LEU A 273 10.60 1.29 -6.44
N SER A 274 10.92 1.90 -7.59
CA SER A 274 12.30 2.26 -7.94
C SER A 274 12.88 3.29 -6.97
N GLY A 275 12.08 4.27 -6.57
CA GLY A 275 12.48 5.27 -5.58
C GLY A 275 12.73 4.68 -4.18
N ARG A 276 11.95 3.68 -3.75
CA ARG A 276 12.22 2.94 -2.49
C ARG A 276 13.57 2.22 -2.55
N GLY A 277 13.91 1.63 -3.70
CA GLY A 277 15.22 1.02 -3.91
C GLY A 277 16.38 2.02 -3.85
N ALA A 278 16.21 3.19 -4.46
CA ALA A 278 17.23 4.25 -4.47
C ALA A 278 17.34 4.98 -3.13
N ALA A 279 16.27 5.08 -2.36
CA ALA A 279 16.20 5.85 -1.12
C ALA A 279 17.27 5.45 -0.10
N ALA A 280 17.59 4.15 0.02
CA ALA A 280 18.60 3.66 0.92
C ALA A 280 19.99 4.28 0.61
N ALA A 281 20.38 4.32 -0.67
CA ALA A 281 21.66 4.93 -1.10
C ALA A 281 21.67 6.45 -0.92
N VAL A 282 20.55 7.12 -1.16
CA VAL A 282 20.42 8.58 -1.00
C VAL A 282 20.50 8.97 0.48
N LEU A 283 19.86 8.23 1.37
CA LEU A 283 19.86 8.47 2.82
C LEU A 283 21.23 8.24 3.47
N LEU A 284 22.16 7.50 2.82
CA LEU A 284 23.54 7.41 3.28
C LEU A 284 24.30 8.74 3.13
N ARG A 285 23.86 9.63 2.22
CA ARG A 285 24.56 10.88 1.89
C ARG A 285 23.80 12.14 2.33
N LEU A 286 22.48 12.05 2.44
CA LEU A 286 21.61 13.20 2.73
C LEU A 286 20.82 12.99 4.01
N LYS A 287 20.54 14.08 4.74
CA LYS A 287 19.68 14.04 5.92
C LYS A 287 18.24 13.72 5.51
N GLU A 288 17.53 12.96 6.33
CA GLU A 288 16.12 12.54 6.13
C GLU A 288 15.19 13.70 5.71
N VAL A 289 15.35 14.88 6.34
CA VAL A 289 14.53 16.07 6.03
C VAL A 289 14.75 16.56 4.59
N HIS A 290 15.99 16.58 4.10
CA HIS A 290 16.28 17.02 2.74
C HIS A 290 15.72 16.04 1.71
N VAL A 291 15.83 14.73 2.00
CA VAL A 291 15.24 13.68 1.17
C VAL A 291 13.72 13.78 1.16
N ALA A 292 13.09 14.01 2.32
CA ALA A 292 11.65 14.18 2.41
C ALA A 292 11.16 15.42 1.64
N VAL A 293 11.77 16.57 1.86
CA VAL A 293 11.40 17.82 1.17
C VAL A 293 11.64 17.71 -0.34
N GLY A 294 12.82 17.22 -0.76
CA GLY A 294 13.12 17.02 -2.18
C GLY A 294 12.17 16.02 -2.84
N GLY A 295 11.84 14.93 -2.14
CA GLY A 295 10.87 13.95 -2.61
C GLY A 295 9.47 14.55 -2.79
N ILE A 296 8.97 15.32 -1.81
CA ILE A 296 7.65 15.96 -1.92
C ILE A 296 7.62 16.99 -3.07
N LEU A 297 8.69 17.76 -3.24
CA LEU A 297 8.79 18.71 -4.36
C LEU A 297 8.80 17.98 -5.70
N LEU A 298 9.54 16.87 -5.82
CA LEU A 298 9.56 16.03 -7.01
C LEU A 298 8.16 15.44 -7.28
N ALA A 299 7.47 14.98 -6.23
CA ALA A 299 6.10 14.45 -6.34
C ALA A 299 5.12 15.53 -6.81
N ALA A 300 5.19 16.72 -6.23
CA ALA A 300 4.35 17.86 -6.63
C ALA A 300 4.61 18.27 -8.08
N THR A 301 5.89 18.32 -8.50
CA THR A 301 6.25 18.62 -9.89
C THR A 301 5.74 17.53 -10.84
N GLY A 302 5.99 16.25 -10.51
CA GLY A 302 5.48 15.12 -11.30
C GLY A 302 3.97 15.14 -11.44
N LEU A 303 3.24 15.39 -10.34
CA LEU A 303 1.79 15.51 -10.36
C LEU A 303 1.33 16.72 -11.18
N SER A 304 2.00 17.86 -11.09
CA SER A 304 1.69 19.04 -11.91
C SER A 304 1.85 18.75 -13.41
N VAL A 305 2.96 18.09 -13.80
CA VAL A 305 3.17 17.64 -15.19
C VAL A 305 2.07 16.66 -15.62
N PHE A 306 1.70 15.71 -14.75
CA PHE A 306 0.62 14.76 -14.99
C PHE A 306 -0.72 15.45 -15.24
N LEU A 307 -1.05 16.50 -14.48
CA LEU A 307 -2.30 17.25 -14.59
C LEU A 307 -2.43 18.05 -15.90
N ILE A 308 -1.31 18.62 -16.38
CA ILE A 308 -1.30 19.42 -17.60
C ILE A 308 -0.90 18.60 -18.84
N ALA A 309 -0.74 17.28 -18.70
CA ALA A 309 -0.27 16.42 -19.78
C ALA A 309 -1.20 16.41 -20.99
N HIS A 310 -0.61 16.59 -22.17
CA HIS A 310 -1.28 16.49 -23.48
C HIS A 310 -0.70 15.36 -24.34
N THR A 311 0.39 14.71 -23.88
CA THR A 311 1.05 13.61 -24.57
C THR A 311 1.21 12.42 -23.64
N PRO A 312 1.29 11.17 -24.18
CA PRO A 312 1.55 10.00 -23.34
C PRO A 312 2.83 10.09 -22.52
N VAL A 313 3.88 10.67 -23.08
CA VAL A 313 5.19 10.81 -22.42
C VAL A 313 5.07 11.72 -21.19
N MET A 314 4.39 12.87 -21.31
CA MET A 314 4.16 13.76 -20.17
C MET A 314 3.29 13.09 -19.10
N LEU A 315 2.26 12.36 -19.52
CA LEU A 315 1.31 11.71 -18.61
C LEU A 315 2.00 10.59 -17.83
N PHE A 316 2.64 9.65 -18.52
CA PHE A 316 3.30 8.53 -17.86
C PHE A 316 4.56 8.97 -17.10
N GLY A 317 5.33 9.92 -17.67
CA GLY A 317 6.47 10.52 -16.99
C GLY A 317 6.06 11.28 -15.72
N GLY A 318 5.00 12.09 -15.79
CA GLY A 318 4.45 12.78 -14.62
C GLY A 318 4.02 11.82 -13.52
N ALA A 319 3.31 10.73 -13.87
CA ALA A 319 2.93 9.68 -12.92
C ALA A 319 4.17 8.99 -12.30
N LEU A 320 5.19 8.66 -13.11
CA LEU A 320 6.43 8.05 -12.64
C LEU A 320 7.15 8.96 -11.64
N PHE A 321 7.34 10.24 -11.97
CA PHE A 321 8.02 11.19 -11.08
C PHE A 321 7.20 11.50 -9.82
N ALA A 322 5.87 11.51 -9.90
CA ALA A 322 5.02 11.62 -8.72
C ALA A 322 5.24 10.44 -7.76
N GLY A 323 5.28 9.20 -8.28
CA GLY A 323 5.57 8.01 -7.50
C GLY A 323 6.99 8.00 -6.93
N LEU A 324 8.00 8.34 -7.76
CA LEU A 324 9.40 8.42 -7.36
C LEU A 324 9.60 9.40 -6.20
N GLY A 325 8.95 10.56 -6.26
CA GLY A 325 9.04 11.57 -5.23
C GLY A 325 8.44 11.14 -3.89
N LEU A 326 7.33 10.38 -3.91
CA LEU A 326 6.69 9.87 -2.69
C LEU A 326 7.41 8.67 -2.06
N ALA A 327 8.29 8.01 -2.78
CA ALA A 327 8.83 6.70 -2.43
C ALA A 327 9.48 6.59 -1.06
N SER A 328 10.30 7.58 -0.67
CA SER A 328 11.06 7.59 0.58
C SER A 328 10.32 8.18 1.78
N ILE A 329 9.15 8.81 1.55
CA ILE A 329 8.47 9.63 2.57
C ILE A 329 7.96 8.76 3.72
N TYR A 330 7.26 7.67 3.42
CA TYR A 330 6.70 6.79 4.45
C TYR A 330 7.77 6.14 5.34
N PRO A 331 8.86 5.56 4.79
CA PRO A 331 9.98 5.09 5.61
C PRO A 331 10.60 6.17 6.52
N ILE A 332 10.72 7.40 6.02
CA ILE A 332 11.23 8.53 6.82
C ILE A 332 10.30 8.85 7.99
N TYR A 333 8.97 8.87 7.75
CA TYR A 333 8.01 9.11 8.84
C TYR A 333 8.02 8.02 9.90
N ILE A 334 8.23 6.76 9.51
CA ILE A 334 8.43 5.64 10.44
C ILE A 334 9.74 5.84 11.26
N ALA A 335 10.82 6.27 10.62
CA ALA A 335 12.06 6.57 11.31
C ALA A 335 11.89 7.71 12.33
N TRP A 336 11.19 8.80 11.98
CA TRP A 336 10.87 9.89 12.90
C TRP A 336 9.97 9.45 14.05
N LEU A 337 8.96 8.61 13.78
CA LEU A 337 8.12 8.03 14.83
C LEU A 337 8.97 7.27 15.85
N SER A 338 9.88 6.43 15.38
CA SER A 338 10.76 5.65 16.25
C SER A 338 11.74 6.54 17.03
N LYS A 339 12.37 7.51 16.34
CA LYS A 339 13.34 8.45 16.93
C LYS A 339 12.72 9.34 18.00
N TRP A 340 11.52 9.91 17.74
CA TRP A 340 10.93 10.91 18.63
C TRP A 340 10.11 10.33 19.79
N PHE A 341 9.58 9.11 19.65
CA PHE A 341 8.73 8.50 20.66
C PHE A 341 9.38 7.31 21.39
N GLY A 342 10.50 6.77 20.90
CA GLY A 342 11.25 5.71 21.57
C GLY A 342 10.36 4.55 22.01
N ALA A 343 10.35 4.21 23.31
CA ALA A 343 9.53 3.13 23.86
C ALA A 343 8.01 3.34 23.66
N ARG A 344 7.54 4.59 23.49
CA ARG A 344 6.14 4.90 23.22
C ARG A 344 5.77 4.76 21.75
N ALA A 345 6.75 4.59 20.84
CA ALA A 345 6.52 4.52 19.38
C ALA A 345 5.52 3.42 19.01
N ARG A 346 5.50 2.29 19.72
CA ARG A 346 4.53 1.20 19.49
C ARG A 346 3.08 1.67 19.71
N LYS A 347 2.81 2.36 20.82
CA LYS A 347 1.46 2.86 21.15
C LYS A 347 1.03 3.99 20.21
N VAL A 348 1.92 4.96 19.99
CA VAL A 348 1.67 6.11 19.09
C VAL A 348 1.55 5.64 17.63
N GLY A 349 2.36 4.66 17.21
CA GLY A 349 2.35 4.07 15.89
C GLY A 349 1.01 3.48 15.48
N GLY A 350 0.31 2.83 16.40
CA GLY A 350 -1.04 2.32 16.12
C GLY A 350 -2.01 3.42 15.66
N VAL A 351 -1.95 4.59 16.31
CA VAL A 351 -2.74 5.77 15.92
C VAL A 351 -2.28 6.32 14.56
N MET A 352 -0.95 6.39 14.32
CA MET A 352 -0.39 6.87 13.05
C MET A 352 -0.84 6.00 11.88
N PHE A 353 -0.82 4.67 12.04
CA PHE A 353 -1.28 3.74 11.00
C PHE A 353 -2.79 3.81 10.77
N ALA A 354 -3.58 4.02 11.82
CA ALA A 354 -5.01 4.25 11.68
C ALA A 354 -5.31 5.55 10.90
N LEU A 355 -4.57 6.63 11.19
CA LEU A 355 -4.66 7.89 10.44
C LEU A 355 -4.21 7.71 8.98
N ALA A 356 -3.15 6.94 8.72
CA ALA A 356 -2.71 6.60 7.37
C ALA A 356 -3.82 5.87 6.58
N ALA A 357 -4.47 4.88 7.20
CA ALA A 357 -5.61 4.18 6.59
C ALA A 357 -6.81 5.11 6.35
N GLY A 358 -7.05 6.05 7.29
CA GLY A 358 -8.04 7.11 7.11
C GLY A 358 -7.73 7.99 5.89
N GLY A 359 -6.46 8.36 5.69
CA GLY A 359 -6.02 9.09 4.49
C GLY A 359 -6.27 8.30 3.20
N ALA A 360 -5.91 7.02 3.17
CA ALA A 360 -6.16 6.14 2.02
C ALA A 360 -7.65 6.02 1.68
N SER A 361 -8.49 6.00 2.70
CA SER A 361 -9.95 5.91 2.56
C SER A 361 -10.56 7.21 2.04
N THR A 362 -10.18 8.34 2.64
CA THR A 362 -10.89 9.62 2.43
C THR A 362 -10.38 10.41 1.24
N MET A 363 -9.06 10.40 0.96
CA MET A 363 -8.48 11.28 -0.06
C MET A 363 -8.98 10.96 -1.49
N PRO A 364 -9.00 9.69 -1.95
CA PRO A 364 -9.56 9.39 -3.27
C PRO A 364 -11.04 9.74 -3.38
N THR A 365 -11.80 9.57 -2.29
CA THR A 365 -13.21 9.97 -2.22
C THR A 365 -13.36 11.48 -2.33
N LEU A 366 -12.53 12.25 -1.62
CA LEU A 366 -12.51 13.71 -1.68
C LEU A 366 -12.18 14.23 -3.09
N VAL A 367 -11.20 13.61 -3.76
CA VAL A 367 -10.91 13.89 -5.18
C VAL A 367 -12.17 13.71 -6.03
N GLY A 368 -12.89 12.59 -5.85
CA GLY A 368 -14.13 12.31 -6.58
C GLY A 368 -15.25 13.32 -6.29
N VAL A 369 -15.40 13.73 -5.03
CA VAL A 369 -16.38 14.74 -4.61
C VAL A 369 -16.07 16.10 -5.24
N VAL A 370 -14.82 16.57 -5.10
CA VAL A 370 -14.37 17.85 -5.68
C VAL A 370 -14.50 17.82 -7.21
N SER A 371 -14.13 16.69 -7.85
CA SER A 371 -14.27 16.52 -9.30
C SER A 371 -15.73 16.64 -9.75
N ARG A 372 -16.65 16.01 -9.02
CA ARG A 372 -18.08 16.09 -9.34
C ARG A 372 -18.62 17.53 -9.26
N TYR A 373 -18.33 18.24 -8.16
CA TYR A 373 -18.85 19.59 -7.96
C TYR A 373 -18.21 20.63 -8.86
N SER A 374 -16.93 20.47 -9.21
CA SER A 374 -16.23 21.38 -10.12
C SER A 374 -16.41 21.03 -11.61
N GLY A 375 -16.98 19.85 -11.92
CA GLY A 375 -17.08 19.35 -13.29
C GLY A 375 -15.72 18.92 -13.89
N SER A 376 -14.63 18.88 -13.11
CA SER A 376 -13.28 18.62 -13.62
C SER A 376 -12.46 17.74 -12.70
N LEU A 377 -12.02 16.58 -13.19
CA LEU A 377 -11.10 15.70 -12.45
C LEU A 377 -9.73 16.36 -12.23
N ARG A 378 -9.29 17.25 -13.11
CA ARG A 378 -8.07 18.05 -12.90
C ARG A 378 -8.16 18.88 -11.62
N ILE A 379 -9.31 19.50 -11.36
CA ILE A 379 -9.56 20.26 -10.12
C ILE A 379 -9.62 19.29 -8.93
N GLY A 380 -10.27 18.14 -9.07
CA GLY A 380 -10.27 17.10 -8.04
C GLY A 380 -8.86 16.67 -7.64
N LEU A 381 -7.97 16.48 -8.60
CA LEU A 381 -6.58 16.09 -8.37
C LEU A 381 -5.68 17.21 -7.81
N LEU A 382 -6.17 18.45 -7.68
CA LEU A 382 -5.51 19.46 -6.87
C LEU A 382 -5.53 19.13 -5.38
N VAL A 383 -6.44 18.25 -4.93
CA VAL A 383 -6.50 17.80 -3.52
C VAL A 383 -5.21 17.09 -3.10
N PRO A 384 -4.71 16.04 -3.80
CA PRO A 384 -3.41 15.45 -3.47
C PRO A 384 -2.23 16.41 -3.71
N LEU A 385 -2.33 17.36 -4.65
CA LEU A 385 -1.30 18.40 -4.82
C LEU A 385 -1.26 19.34 -3.61
N ALA A 386 -2.41 19.76 -3.10
CA ALA A 386 -2.50 20.50 -1.84
C ALA A 386 -1.96 19.68 -0.66
N GLY A 387 -2.14 18.36 -0.69
CA GLY A 387 -1.52 17.43 0.26
C GLY A 387 0.01 17.55 0.29
N CYS A 388 0.66 17.69 -0.87
CA CYS A 388 2.10 17.95 -0.94
C CYS A 388 2.46 19.28 -0.24
N ALA A 389 1.70 20.34 -0.44
CA ALA A 389 1.93 21.63 0.22
C ALA A 389 1.73 21.53 1.73
N VAL A 390 0.70 20.81 2.20
CA VAL A 390 0.47 20.56 3.63
C VAL A 390 1.64 19.78 4.24
N MET A 391 2.14 18.74 3.58
CA MET A 391 3.30 17.99 4.08
C MET A 391 4.54 18.88 4.21
N LEU A 392 4.83 19.73 3.22
CA LEU A 392 5.96 20.69 3.28
C LEU A 392 5.78 21.69 4.44
N ALA A 393 4.58 22.23 4.63
CA ALA A 393 4.30 23.17 5.71
C ALA A 393 4.49 22.52 7.09
N VAL A 394 3.97 21.30 7.29
CA VAL A 394 4.11 20.57 8.55
C VAL A 394 5.58 20.21 8.82
N ILE A 395 6.34 19.77 7.80
CA ILE A 395 7.78 19.51 7.95
C ILE A 395 8.54 20.79 8.31
N ALA A 396 8.18 21.94 7.75
CA ALA A 396 8.79 23.22 8.09
C ALA A 396 8.55 23.60 9.57
N LEU A 397 7.35 23.31 10.11
CA LEU A 397 7.02 23.51 11.52
C LEU A 397 7.76 22.53 12.46
N LEU A 398 8.09 21.33 11.96
CA LEU A 398 8.83 20.30 12.71
C LEU A 398 10.36 20.49 12.65
N ARG A 399 10.89 21.47 11.88
CA ARG A 399 12.34 21.72 11.72
C ARG A 399 13.16 21.74 13.01
N PRO A 400 12.70 22.30 14.14
CA PRO A 400 13.47 22.27 15.39
C PRO A 400 13.76 20.84 15.89
N GLN A 401 12.84 19.91 15.66
CA GLN A 401 12.92 18.51 16.08
C GLN A 401 13.75 17.64 15.10
N THR A 402 13.87 18.06 13.84
CA THR A 402 14.59 17.32 12.80
C THR A 402 16.07 17.73 12.70
N ARG A 403 16.50 18.79 13.41
CA ARG A 403 17.91 19.25 13.43
C ARG A 403 18.78 18.48 14.41
N ASN A 404 18.21 17.83 15.41
CA ASN A 404 18.86 17.00 16.42
C ASN A 404 18.71 15.51 16.06
#